data_acef8b550370953f6906649063aabd1c
#
_entry.id   acef8b550370953f6906649063aabd1c
#
_cell.length_a   1.000
_cell.length_b   1.000
_cell.length_c   1.000
_cell.angle_alpha   90.00
_cell.angle_beta   90.00
_cell.angle_gamma   90.00
#
_symmetry.space_group_name_H-M   'P 1'
#
loop_
_entity.id
_entity.type
_entity.pdbx_description
1 polymer ?
#
loop_
_entity_poly.entity_id
_entity_poly.type
_entity_poly.pdbx_seq_one_letter_code
_entity_poly.pdbx_strand_id
1 'polypeptide(L)'
;VSVGTAAATGPWGCAEVDDAPPAALAGTAGAGAAPPAGTADREAVARAAAEAVAEGKSGKKAAQEVVSRSGDRWGAVYDQGEYAAFAEDLDGRWTGVGLWTGRRGDGRIEVDRVQPDSPAARAGLRAGDRLLSVDGREVTGLPVADVVALLRGQAGTPVVLGLSREGAALTETVRRAELHADPVTVRRLAGGITVIKVASFTRGSGERVKEAVREAPPGGGVMLDLRGNPGGLVTEAVTAASAFLDGGLVATYDVRGSERALYAAPGGDTGRPLVALVDGGTMSAAELVTGALQDRGRAVTVGTRTFGKGSVQMPTPLPGGAVAELTVGTYRTPAGRSLDGGGITPDLAAGDGAEERARTVLGGLGSGS
;
A
#
# COMPACT_ATOMS: atom_id res chain seq x y z
N VAL A 1 -7.65 -24.95 8.31
CA VAL A 1 -7.92 -23.55 8.18
C VAL A 1 -6.56 -22.86 8.10
N SER A 2 -6.03 -22.72 6.91
CA SER A 2 -4.73 -22.06 6.70
C SER A 2 -5.01 -20.61 6.36
N VAL A 3 -4.71 -19.73 7.29
CA VAL A 3 -4.61 -18.29 7.04
C VAL A 3 -3.39 -18.11 6.13
N GLY A 4 -3.64 -18.01 4.83
CA GLY A 4 -2.64 -17.57 3.89
C GLY A 4 -2.38 -16.09 4.14
N THR A 5 -1.40 -15.78 4.98
CA THR A 5 -0.75 -14.48 4.97
C THR A 5 -0.09 -14.36 3.61
N ALA A 6 -0.79 -13.76 2.65
CA ALA A 6 -0.16 -13.17 1.51
C ALA A 6 0.78 -12.09 2.08
N ALA A 7 2.04 -12.46 2.28
CA ALA A 7 3.08 -11.47 2.46
C ALA A 7 3.11 -10.69 1.16
N ALA A 8 2.44 -9.55 1.13
CA ALA A 8 2.62 -8.54 0.12
C ALA A 8 4.05 -7.98 0.29
N THR A 9 5.04 -8.74 -0.18
CA THR A 9 6.40 -8.27 -0.37
C THR A 9 6.52 -7.62 -1.75
N GLY A 10 5.56 -6.73 -2.05
CA GLY A 10 5.75 -5.72 -3.08
C GLY A 10 6.29 -4.45 -2.43
N PRO A 11 6.86 -3.51 -3.17
CA PRO A 11 7.39 -2.24 -2.66
C PRO A 11 6.31 -1.29 -2.11
N TRP A 12 5.19 -1.83 -1.65
CA TRP A 12 4.02 -1.13 -1.15
C TRP A 12 4.28 -0.55 0.24
N GLY A 13 4.71 0.65 0.31
CA GLY A 13 4.93 1.26 1.61
C GLY A 13 5.62 2.60 1.58
N CYS A 14 5.77 3.19 0.40
CA CYS A 14 6.29 4.53 0.26
C CYS A 14 5.13 5.53 0.26
N ALA A 15 5.15 6.45 1.19
CA ALA A 15 4.26 7.59 1.20
C ALA A 15 4.93 8.70 0.38
N GLU A 16 4.48 8.94 -0.84
CA GLU A 16 4.77 10.21 -1.51
C GLU A 16 3.95 11.31 -0.83
N VAL A 17 4.65 12.27 -0.30
CA VAL A 17 4.06 13.58 0.02
C VAL A 17 4.22 14.39 -1.26
N ASP A 18 3.12 14.66 -1.98
CA ASP A 18 3.09 15.59 -3.10
C ASP A 18 3.51 16.97 -2.57
N ASP A 19 4.80 17.26 -2.63
CA ASP A 19 5.30 18.61 -2.55
C ASP A 19 5.28 19.15 -4.01
N ALA A 20 4.33 19.99 -4.32
CA ALA A 20 4.54 20.97 -5.38
C ALA A 20 5.90 21.63 -5.10
N PRO A 21 6.80 21.77 -6.10
CA PRO A 21 8.17 22.21 -5.82
C PRO A 21 8.09 23.53 -5.07
N PRO A 22 8.68 23.64 -3.87
CA PRO A 22 8.79 24.93 -3.23
C PRO A 22 9.67 25.80 -4.14
N ALA A 23 9.14 26.93 -4.53
CA ALA A 23 9.93 27.99 -5.12
C ALA A 23 11.23 28.12 -4.31
N ALA A 24 12.36 28.03 -5.00
CA ALA A 24 13.70 28.00 -4.47
C ALA A 24 13.88 28.90 -3.24
N LEU A 25 13.94 28.29 -2.05
CA LEU A 25 14.60 28.88 -0.91
C LEU A 25 16.05 28.36 -0.91
N ALA A 26 16.93 29.11 -1.51
CA ALA A 26 18.35 29.05 -1.24
C ALA A 26 18.56 29.42 0.23
N GLY A 27 18.43 28.44 1.10
CA GLY A 27 18.76 28.50 2.53
C GLY A 27 20.11 27.85 2.73
N THR A 28 21.06 28.61 3.25
CA THR A 28 22.41 28.28 3.66
C THR A 28 22.50 26.88 4.29
N ALA A 29 23.45 26.09 3.77
CA ALA A 29 23.83 24.80 4.32
C ALA A 29 24.22 24.92 5.80
N GLY A 30 23.30 24.59 6.69
CA GLY A 30 23.59 24.32 8.10
C GLY A 30 24.19 22.90 8.20
N ALA A 31 25.32 22.78 8.89
CA ALA A 31 26.05 21.54 9.13
C ALA A 31 25.07 20.43 9.60
N GLY A 32 25.09 19.30 8.90
CA GLY A 32 24.11 18.25 9.01
C GLY A 32 24.02 17.65 10.43
N ALA A 33 22.80 17.62 10.96
CA ALA A 33 22.47 16.70 12.01
C ALA A 33 22.67 15.26 11.49
N ALA A 34 23.30 14.40 12.30
CA ALA A 34 23.46 13.00 11.94
C ALA A 34 22.08 12.37 11.68
N PRO A 35 21.97 11.50 10.66
CA PRO A 35 20.70 10.82 10.37
C PRO A 35 20.23 10.03 11.59
N PRO A 36 18.91 9.89 11.82
CA PRO A 36 18.38 9.06 12.88
C PRO A 36 18.97 7.64 12.80
N ALA A 37 19.23 7.00 13.94
CA ALA A 37 19.74 5.64 13.98
C ALA A 37 18.83 4.70 13.17
N GLY A 38 19.42 3.89 12.27
CA GLY A 38 18.68 2.98 11.41
C GLY A 38 18.09 3.62 10.15
N THR A 39 18.57 4.80 9.72
CA THR A 39 18.23 5.41 8.44
C THR A 39 19.46 5.58 7.57
N ALA A 40 19.28 5.51 6.24
CA ALA A 40 20.36 5.70 5.28
C ALA A 40 20.70 7.19 5.11
N ASP A 41 22.00 7.50 5.15
CA ASP A 41 22.47 8.84 4.84
C ASP A 41 22.36 9.09 3.32
N ARG A 42 21.49 10.03 2.96
CA ARG A 42 21.22 10.42 1.57
C ARG A 42 22.47 10.81 0.79
N GLU A 43 23.37 11.56 1.42
CA GLU A 43 24.60 12.03 0.76
C GLU A 43 25.57 10.87 0.55
N ALA A 44 25.68 9.95 1.51
CA ALA A 44 26.49 8.75 1.37
C ALA A 44 25.96 7.83 0.26
N VAL A 45 24.63 7.66 0.18
CA VAL A 45 23.97 6.87 -0.89
C VAL A 45 24.22 7.50 -2.26
N ALA A 46 24.02 8.81 -2.38
CA ALA A 46 24.24 9.54 -3.65
C ALA A 46 25.71 9.54 -4.08
N ARG A 47 26.64 9.71 -3.14
CA ARG A 47 28.08 9.65 -3.38
C ARG A 47 28.52 8.28 -3.87
N ALA A 48 28.11 7.22 -3.19
CA ALA A 48 28.43 5.84 -3.61
C ALA A 48 27.92 5.53 -5.02
N ALA A 49 26.69 5.99 -5.35
CA ALA A 49 26.16 5.87 -6.70
C ALA A 49 27.00 6.64 -7.75
N ALA A 50 27.39 7.87 -7.43
CA ALA A 50 28.21 8.71 -8.32
C ALA A 50 29.59 8.13 -8.60
N GLU A 51 30.29 7.66 -7.56
CA GLU A 51 31.60 7.02 -7.66
C GLU A 51 31.52 5.75 -8.54
N ALA A 52 30.52 4.89 -8.29
CA ALA A 52 30.33 3.69 -9.10
C ALA A 52 30.06 3.99 -10.58
N VAL A 53 29.21 5.00 -10.87
CA VAL A 53 28.92 5.43 -12.25
C VAL A 53 30.17 5.98 -12.93
N ALA A 54 30.98 6.78 -12.23
CA ALA A 54 32.24 7.31 -12.74
C ALA A 54 33.25 6.21 -13.09
N GLU A 55 33.19 5.07 -12.39
CA GLU A 55 34.00 3.87 -12.65
C GLU A 55 33.38 2.92 -13.67
N GLY A 56 32.26 3.29 -14.32
CA GLY A 56 31.52 2.44 -15.25
C GLY A 56 30.79 1.26 -14.61
N LYS A 57 30.55 1.33 -13.30
CA LYS A 57 29.82 0.34 -12.51
C LYS A 57 28.35 0.75 -12.29
N SER A 58 27.55 -0.17 -11.75
CA SER A 58 26.14 0.09 -11.44
C SER A 58 26.00 0.99 -10.20
N GLY A 59 25.53 2.23 -10.41
CA GLY A 59 25.20 3.17 -9.32
C GLY A 59 24.10 2.63 -8.41
N LYS A 60 23.08 1.97 -8.96
CA LYS A 60 22.02 1.27 -8.20
C LYS A 60 22.61 0.27 -7.21
N LYS A 61 23.51 -0.61 -7.65
CA LYS A 61 24.10 -1.63 -6.78
C LYS A 61 24.92 -1.03 -5.65
N ALA A 62 25.72 0.00 -5.93
CA ALA A 62 26.52 0.69 -4.93
C ALA A 62 25.62 1.41 -3.90
N ALA A 63 24.58 2.10 -4.34
CA ALA A 63 23.59 2.72 -3.47
C ALA A 63 22.88 1.69 -2.60
N GLN A 64 22.44 0.56 -3.17
CA GLN A 64 21.78 -0.52 -2.45
C GLN A 64 22.66 -1.10 -1.34
N GLU A 65 23.96 -1.22 -1.56
CA GLU A 65 24.90 -1.69 -0.54
C GLU A 65 25.02 -0.71 0.63
N VAL A 66 24.97 0.60 0.38
CA VAL A 66 24.96 1.62 1.43
C VAL A 66 23.67 1.56 2.23
N VAL A 67 22.52 1.50 1.56
CA VAL A 67 21.20 1.38 2.19
C VAL A 67 21.13 0.11 3.03
N SER A 68 21.57 -1.03 2.52
CA SER A 68 21.55 -2.31 3.27
C SER A 68 22.41 -2.28 4.54
N ARG A 69 23.52 -1.54 4.52
CA ARG A 69 24.42 -1.41 5.69
C ARG A 69 23.96 -0.38 6.71
N SER A 70 23.12 0.56 6.31
CA SER A 70 22.63 1.62 7.20
C SER A 70 21.64 1.14 8.25
N GLY A 71 21.02 -0.03 8.04
CA GLY A 71 19.92 -0.52 8.86
C GLY A 71 18.56 0.08 8.51
N ASP A 72 18.46 0.87 7.43
CA ASP A 72 17.18 1.38 6.91
C ASP A 72 16.36 0.22 6.35
N ARG A 73 15.50 -0.35 7.21
CA ARG A 73 14.71 -1.54 6.87
C ARG A 73 13.64 -1.27 5.80
N TRP A 74 13.34 -0.01 5.50
CA TRP A 74 12.36 0.42 4.52
C TRP A 74 12.98 1.12 3.32
N GLY A 75 14.27 1.40 3.39
CA GLY A 75 15.03 1.98 2.29
C GLY A 75 15.11 1.01 1.11
N ALA A 76 14.87 1.52 -0.09
CA ALA A 76 14.94 0.75 -1.34
C ALA A 76 15.64 1.56 -2.43
N VAL A 77 16.28 0.89 -3.38
CA VAL A 77 16.90 1.52 -4.54
C VAL A 77 16.38 0.88 -5.81
N TYR A 78 15.83 1.70 -6.67
CA TYR A 78 15.22 1.32 -7.94
C TYR A 78 16.09 1.80 -9.11
N ASP A 79 16.16 1.03 -10.19
CA ASP A 79 16.56 1.60 -11.47
C ASP A 79 15.40 2.40 -12.08
N GLN A 80 15.67 3.07 -13.20
CA GLN A 80 14.67 3.93 -13.85
C GLN A 80 13.39 3.17 -14.24
N GLY A 81 13.52 1.94 -14.71
CA GLY A 81 12.36 1.12 -15.11
C GLY A 81 11.56 0.62 -13.91
N GLU A 82 12.23 0.18 -12.86
CA GLU A 82 11.59 -0.25 -11.61
C GLU A 82 10.88 0.92 -10.92
N TYR A 83 11.49 2.12 -10.91
CA TYR A 83 10.85 3.30 -10.32
C TYR A 83 9.64 3.78 -11.13
N ALA A 84 9.73 3.71 -12.47
CA ALA A 84 8.58 4.01 -13.32
C ALA A 84 7.42 3.03 -13.05
N ALA A 85 7.70 1.73 -12.93
CA ALA A 85 6.68 0.74 -12.59
C ALA A 85 6.10 0.97 -11.18
N PHE A 86 6.93 1.36 -10.21
CA PHE A 86 6.48 1.74 -8.87
C PHE A 86 5.56 2.96 -8.89
N ALA A 87 5.90 4.00 -9.66
CA ALA A 87 5.05 5.19 -9.83
C ALA A 87 3.71 4.85 -10.52
N GLU A 88 3.72 3.96 -11.53
CA GLU A 88 2.50 3.45 -12.15
C GLU A 88 1.62 2.70 -11.14
N ASP A 89 2.21 1.88 -10.28
CA ASP A 89 1.48 1.19 -9.22
C ASP A 89 0.80 2.19 -8.24
N LEU A 90 1.44 3.31 -7.91
CA LEU A 90 0.85 4.39 -7.10
C LEU A 90 -0.27 5.14 -7.84
N ASP A 91 -0.23 5.18 -9.16
CA ASP A 91 -1.32 5.68 -10.00
C ASP A 91 -2.49 4.68 -10.14
N GLY A 92 -2.39 3.51 -9.51
CA GLY A 92 -3.39 2.44 -9.63
C GLY A 92 -3.36 1.73 -10.98
N ARG A 93 -2.28 1.90 -11.73
CA ARG A 93 -2.03 1.27 -13.03
C ARG A 93 -0.88 0.29 -12.90
N TRP A 94 -0.94 -0.81 -13.59
CA TRP A 94 0.19 -1.73 -13.74
C TRP A 94 0.12 -2.44 -15.06
N THR A 95 1.25 -2.89 -15.54
CA THR A 95 1.30 -3.68 -16.76
C THR A 95 1.51 -5.14 -16.44
N GLY A 96 0.61 -6.00 -16.97
CA GLY A 96 0.65 -7.43 -16.70
C GLY A 96 -0.47 -8.19 -17.40
N VAL A 97 -0.78 -9.38 -16.88
CA VAL A 97 -1.80 -10.27 -17.45
C VAL A 97 -3.13 -10.26 -16.68
N GLY A 98 -3.17 -9.72 -15.46
CA GLY A 98 -4.39 -9.65 -14.63
C GLY A 98 -4.64 -10.91 -13.80
N LEU A 99 -3.56 -11.49 -13.25
CA LEU A 99 -3.61 -12.62 -12.33
C LEU A 99 -3.17 -12.20 -10.92
N TRP A 100 -3.90 -12.64 -9.90
CA TRP A 100 -3.46 -12.70 -8.53
C TRP A 100 -3.06 -14.14 -8.23
N THR A 101 -1.85 -14.33 -7.75
CA THR A 101 -1.30 -15.65 -7.45
C THR A 101 -0.92 -15.75 -5.98
N GLY A 102 -1.16 -16.92 -5.39
CA GLY A 102 -0.77 -17.25 -4.03
C GLY A 102 0.12 -18.49 -3.99
N ARG A 103 0.96 -18.57 -2.96
CA ARG A 103 1.76 -19.75 -2.70
C ARG A 103 1.05 -20.66 -1.70
N ARG A 104 0.89 -21.91 -2.04
CA ARG A 104 0.34 -22.93 -1.14
C ARG A 104 1.43 -23.51 -0.23
N GLY A 105 1.03 -24.18 0.83
CA GLY A 105 1.96 -24.72 1.82
C GLY A 105 2.97 -25.75 1.29
N ASP A 106 2.68 -26.36 0.14
CA ASP A 106 3.56 -27.28 -0.59
C ASP A 106 4.46 -26.60 -1.62
N GLY A 107 4.50 -25.26 -1.64
CA GLY A 107 5.31 -24.45 -2.54
C GLY A 107 4.71 -24.22 -3.92
N ARG A 108 3.53 -24.76 -4.22
CA ARG A 108 2.81 -24.53 -5.48
C ARG A 108 2.35 -23.09 -5.59
N ILE A 109 2.40 -22.56 -6.80
CA ILE A 109 1.80 -21.27 -7.15
C ILE A 109 0.44 -21.53 -7.78
N GLU A 110 -0.59 -20.91 -7.23
CA GLU A 110 -1.97 -21.06 -7.71
C GLU A 110 -2.59 -19.70 -7.99
N VAL A 111 -3.45 -19.64 -8.98
CA VAL A 111 -4.23 -18.43 -9.30
C VAL A 111 -5.34 -18.29 -8.26
N ASP A 112 -5.25 -17.25 -7.43
CA ASP A 112 -6.27 -16.93 -6.42
C ASP A 112 -7.46 -16.21 -7.05
N ARG A 113 -7.17 -15.34 -8.01
CA ARG A 113 -8.18 -14.54 -8.70
C ARG A 113 -7.70 -14.10 -10.08
N VAL A 114 -8.64 -13.96 -11.02
CA VAL A 114 -8.43 -13.38 -12.34
C VAL A 114 -9.20 -12.06 -12.42
N GLN A 115 -8.55 -11.01 -12.88
CA GLN A 115 -9.20 -9.72 -13.07
C GLN A 115 -10.22 -9.82 -14.22
N PRO A 116 -11.47 -9.38 -14.04
CA PRO A 116 -12.43 -9.26 -15.14
C PRO A 116 -11.84 -8.42 -16.28
N ASP A 117 -12.19 -8.77 -17.51
CA ASP A 117 -11.76 -8.06 -18.74
C ASP A 117 -10.23 -7.95 -18.93
N SER A 118 -9.43 -8.70 -18.16
CA SER A 118 -7.99 -8.76 -18.32
C SER A 118 -7.56 -9.69 -19.47
N PRO A 119 -6.31 -9.60 -19.92
CA PRO A 119 -5.74 -10.58 -20.84
C PRO A 119 -5.87 -12.03 -20.37
N ALA A 120 -5.65 -12.29 -19.09
CA ALA A 120 -5.80 -13.63 -18.51
C ALA A 120 -7.26 -14.11 -18.53
N ALA A 121 -8.23 -13.23 -18.25
CA ALA A 121 -9.66 -13.57 -18.34
C ALA A 121 -10.05 -13.92 -19.79
N ARG A 122 -9.59 -13.14 -20.75
CA ARG A 122 -9.82 -13.40 -22.17
C ARG A 122 -9.19 -14.70 -22.68
N ALA A 123 -8.03 -15.09 -22.10
CA ALA A 123 -7.40 -16.37 -22.37
C ALA A 123 -8.05 -17.55 -21.62
N GLY A 124 -9.12 -17.32 -20.85
CA GLY A 124 -9.87 -18.36 -20.14
C GLY A 124 -9.20 -18.91 -18.90
N LEU A 125 -8.24 -18.18 -18.32
CA LEU A 125 -7.65 -18.53 -17.03
C LEU A 125 -8.68 -18.36 -15.90
N ARG A 126 -8.52 -19.16 -14.84
CA ARG A 126 -9.49 -19.21 -13.72
C ARG A 126 -8.77 -19.29 -12.38
N ALA A 127 -9.47 -18.87 -11.33
CA ALA A 127 -9.05 -19.18 -9.97
C ALA A 127 -8.97 -20.72 -9.79
N GLY A 128 -7.95 -21.18 -9.08
CA GLY A 128 -7.65 -22.60 -8.92
C GLY A 128 -6.69 -23.19 -9.98
N ASP A 129 -6.40 -22.46 -11.06
CA ASP A 129 -5.36 -22.88 -11.99
C ASP A 129 -4.00 -22.87 -11.29
N ARG A 130 -3.24 -23.95 -11.43
CA ARG A 130 -1.86 -24.02 -10.93
C ARG A 130 -0.91 -23.46 -11.99
N LEU A 131 -0.13 -22.44 -11.63
CA LEU A 131 0.92 -21.91 -12.49
C LEU A 131 2.19 -22.75 -12.33
N LEU A 132 2.66 -23.32 -13.43
CA LEU A 132 3.84 -24.20 -13.48
C LEU A 132 5.08 -23.46 -13.98
N SER A 133 4.90 -22.64 -15.03
CA SER A 133 6.00 -21.89 -15.63
C SER A 133 5.54 -20.57 -16.25
N VAL A 134 6.47 -19.62 -16.36
CA VAL A 134 6.31 -18.34 -17.07
C VAL A 134 7.49 -18.22 -18.04
N ASP A 135 7.20 -18.07 -19.34
CA ASP A 135 8.19 -18.05 -20.42
C ASP A 135 9.19 -19.22 -20.32
N GLY A 136 8.70 -20.42 -19.99
CA GLY A 136 9.49 -21.64 -19.84
C GLY A 136 10.25 -21.74 -18.50
N ARG A 137 10.30 -20.71 -17.68
CA ARG A 137 10.92 -20.75 -16.35
C ARG A 137 9.94 -21.33 -15.32
N GLU A 138 10.34 -22.41 -14.65
CA GLU A 138 9.56 -22.99 -13.55
C GLU A 138 9.38 -22.00 -12.40
N VAL A 139 8.14 -21.96 -11.85
CA VAL A 139 7.77 -21.04 -10.76
C VAL A 139 7.50 -21.78 -9.43
N THR A 140 7.45 -23.10 -9.42
CA THR A 140 7.26 -23.88 -8.20
C THR A 140 8.39 -23.59 -7.21
N GLY A 141 8.02 -23.21 -5.97
CA GLY A 141 8.99 -22.89 -4.93
C GLY A 141 9.54 -21.45 -4.97
N LEU A 142 9.31 -20.69 -6.05
CA LEU A 142 9.70 -19.28 -6.09
C LEU A 142 8.90 -18.44 -5.09
N PRO A 143 9.47 -17.35 -4.57
CA PRO A 143 8.70 -16.29 -3.89
C PRO A 143 7.61 -15.74 -4.82
N VAL A 144 6.44 -15.41 -4.28
CA VAL A 144 5.33 -14.85 -5.07
C VAL A 144 5.75 -13.56 -5.79
N ALA A 145 6.59 -12.73 -5.16
CA ALA A 145 7.11 -11.50 -5.76
C ALA A 145 7.89 -11.76 -7.06
N ASP A 146 8.71 -12.80 -7.08
CA ASP A 146 9.48 -13.18 -8.27
C ASP A 146 8.56 -13.68 -9.40
N VAL A 147 7.50 -14.41 -9.03
CA VAL A 147 6.48 -14.86 -10.01
C VAL A 147 5.74 -13.66 -10.58
N VAL A 148 5.34 -12.70 -9.76
CA VAL A 148 4.69 -11.45 -10.20
C VAL A 148 5.61 -10.66 -11.13
N ALA A 149 6.91 -10.56 -10.82
CA ALA A 149 7.88 -9.89 -11.67
C ALA A 149 7.97 -10.53 -13.07
N LEU A 150 7.89 -11.86 -13.16
CA LEU A 150 7.86 -12.57 -14.45
C LEU A 150 6.58 -12.32 -15.25
N LEU A 151 5.44 -12.15 -14.57
CA LEU A 151 4.15 -11.86 -15.21
C LEU A 151 4.03 -10.41 -15.69
N ARG A 152 4.78 -9.48 -15.08
CA ARG A 152 4.87 -8.07 -15.48
C ARG A 152 5.78 -7.91 -16.72
N GLY A 153 5.77 -6.73 -17.32
CA GLY A 153 6.61 -6.37 -18.45
C GLY A 153 5.92 -5.33 -19.34
N GLN A 154 6.54 -4.97 -20.45
CA GLN A 154 6.01 -3.95 -21.36
C GLN A 154 4.65 -4.34 -21.94
N ALA A 155 3.70 -3.40 -21.99
CA ALA A 155 2.40 -3.60 -22.60
C ALA A 155 2.53 -4.09 -24.06
N GLY A 156 1.63 -5.00 -24.46
CA GLY A 156 1.63 -5.59 -25.80
C GLY A 156 2.61 -6.77 -25.98
N THR A 157 3.57 -6.97 -25.06
CA THR A 157 4.49 -8.12 -25.18
C THR A 157 3.80 -9.43 -24.79
N PRO A 158 4.10 -10.55 -25.48
CA PRO A 158 3.56 -11.85 -25.11
C PRO A 158 4.26 -12.40 -23.86
N VAL A 159 3.56 -13.23 -23.12
CA VAL A 159 4.09 -14.11 -22.08
C VAL A 159 3.44 -15.47 -22.21
N VAL A 160 4.24 -16.53 -22.15
CA VAL A 160 3.79 -17.92 -22.24
C VAL A 160 3.62 -18.47 -20.83
N LEU A 161 2.40 -18.91 -20.50
CA LEU A 161 2.06 -19.46 -19.20
C LEU A 161 1.86 -20.97 -19.31
N GLY A 162 2.68 -21.75 -18.63
CA GLY A 162 2.45 -23.17 -18.41
C GLY A 162 1.59 -23.35 -17.16
N LEU A 163 0.43 -24.00 -17.31
CA LEU A 163 -0.57 -24.14 -16.28
C LEU A 163 -1.00 -25.61 -16.11
N SER A 164 -1.63 -25.93 -14.98
CA SER A 164 -2.36 -27.18 -14.79
C SER A 164 -3.72 -26.89 -14.19
N ARG A 165 -4.78 -27.42 -14.80
CA ARG A 165 -6.16 -27.38 -14.34
C ARG A 165 -6.68 -28.78 -14.16
N GLU A 166 -7.09 -29.14 -12.94
CA GLU A 166 -7.62 -30.48 -12.62
C GLU A 166 -6.68 -31.62 -13.07
N GLY A 167 -5.36 -31.37 -13.04
CA GLY A 167 -4.34 -32.33 -13.50
C GLY A 167 -4.00 -32.30 -14.98
N ALA A 168 -4.80 -31.63 -15.81
CA ALA A 168 -4.49 -31.44 -17.23
C ALA A 168 -3.51 -30.27 -17.44
N ALA A 169 -2.48 -30.48 -18.25
CA ALA A 169 -1.54 -29.44 -18.63
C ALA A 169 -2.16 -28.51 -19.69
N LEU A 170 -1.96 -27.22 -19.51
CA LEU A 170 -2.41 -26.16 -20.41
C LEU A 170 -1.23 -25.23 -20.70
N THR A 171 -1.19 -24.69 -21.91
CA THR A 171 -0.23 -23.64 -22.26
C THR A 171 -0.98 -22.51 -22.93
N GLU A 172 -0.87 -21.31 -22.35
CA GLU A 172 -1.54 -20.12 -22.84
C GLU A 172 -0.54 -19.02 -23.14
N THR A 173 -0.68 -18.38 -24.28
CA THR A 173 0.07 -17.18 -24.62
C THR A 173 -0.81 -15.96 -24.41
N VAL A 174 -0.43 -15.16 -23.42
CA VAL A 174 -1.19 -13.98 -22.99
C VAL A 174 -0.40 -12.73 -23.33
N ARG A 175 -1.02 -11.70 -23.88
CA ARG A 175 -0.37 -10.41 -24.10
C ARG A 175 -0.55 -9.52 -22.88
N ARG A 176 0.57 -9.01 -22.34
CA ARG A 176 0.55 -8.04 -21.24
C ARG A 176 -0.21 -6.79 -21.68
N ALA A 177 -1.00 -6.25 -20.81
CA ALA A 177 -1.75 -5.00 -21.03
C ALA A 177 -1.60 -4.08 -19.83
N GLU A 178 -1.80 -2.80 -20.05
CA GLU A 178 -2.02 -1.86 -18.95
C GLU A 178 -3.37 -2.22 -18.30
N LEU A 179 -3.34 -2.36 -17.00
CA LEU A 179 -4.47 -2.77 -16.17
C LEU A 179 -4.71 -1.71 -15.10
N HIS A 180 -5.97 -1.50 -14.79
CA HIS A 180 -6.38 -0.62 -13.70
C HIS A 180 -7.07 -1.47 -12.63
N ALA A 181 -6.72 -1.29 -11.35
CA ALA A 181 -7.56 -1.75 -10.26
C ALA A 181 -8.41 -0.60 -9.75
N ASP A 182 -9.66 -0.87 -9.44
CA ASP A 182 -10.41 0.02 -8.57
C ASP A 182 -9.94 -0.23 -7.13
N PRO A 183 -9.19 0.70 -6.52
CA PRO A 183 -8.67 0.52 -5.17
C PRO A 183 -9.78 0.59 -4.12
N VAL A 184 -10.96 1.08 -4.48
CA VAL A 184 -12.10 1.27 -3.59
C VAL A 184 -13.31 0.49 -4.11
N THR A 185 -13.74 -0.50 -3.36
CA THR A 185 -14.96 -1.25 -3.68
C THR A 185 -16.04 -0.98 -2.63
N VAL A 186 -17.27 -0.82 -3.10
CA VAL A 186 -18.42 -0.51 -2.25
C VAL A 186 -19.43 -1.63 -2.34
N ARG A 187 -19.89 -2.12 -1.20
CA ARG A 187 -20.99 -3.08 -1.12
C ARG A 187 -21.96 -2.66 -0.03
N ARG A 188 -23.22 -2.97 -0.23
CA ARG A 188 -24.29 -2.65 0.71
C ARG A 188 -24.75 -3.93 1.41
N LEU A 189 -24.92 -3.84 2.73
CA LEU A 189 -25.41 -4.94 3.55
C LEU A 189 -26.83 -4.63 4.03
N ALA A 190 -27.49 -5.65 4.56
CA ALA A 190 -28.78 -5.47 5.23
C ALA A 190 -28.64 -4.47 6.40
N GLY A 191 -29.71 -3.75 6.70
CA GLY A 191 -29.70 -2.69 7.74
C GLY A 191 -29.10 -1.35 7.29
N GLY A 192 -28.95 -1.13 5.97
CA GLY A 192 -28.44 0.13 5.42
C GLY A 192 -26.93 0.34 5.58
N ILE A 193 -26.19 -0.66 6.02
CA ILE A 193 -24.73 -0.56 6.21
C ILE A 193 -24.03 -0.51 4.85
N THR A 194 -23.17 0.49 4.66
CA THR A 194 -22.28 0.60 3.50
C THR A 194 -20.87 0.15 3.90
N VAL A 195 -20.34 -0.86 3.23
CA VAL A 195 -18.96 -1.30 3.38
C VAL A 195 -18.12 -0.67 2.28
N ILE A 196 -17.12 0.08 2.66
CA ILE A 196 -16.15 0.72 1.77
C ILE A 196 -14.81 0.04 2.01
N LYS A 197 -14.41 -0.84 1.10
CA LYS A 197 -13.11 -1.52 1.14
C LYS A 197 -12.11 -0.68 0.37
N VAL A 198 -11.02 -0.29 1.03
CA VAL A 198 -9.89 0.37 0.40
C VAL A 198 -8.73 -0.61 0.34
N ALA A 199 -8.38 -1.07 -0.85
CA ALA A 199 -7.32 -2.06 -1.04
C ALA A 199 -5.92 -1.42 -0.94
N SER A 200 -5.78 -0.16 -1.40
CA SER A 200 -4.57 0.65 -1.31
C SER A 200 -4.90 2.13 -1.52
N PHE A 201 -4.02 3.03 -1.10
CA PHE A 201 -4.17 4.45 -1.35
C PHE A 201 -3.42 4.86 -2.64
N THR A 202 -4.02 4.54 -3.78
CA THR A 202 -3.56 4.98 -5.10
C THR A 202 -4.26 6.26 -5.52
N ARG A 203 -3.74 6.95 -6.54
CA ARG A 203 -4.30 8.22 -7.04
C ARG A 203 -5.81 8.13 -7.29
N GLY A 204 -6.56 9.08 -6.72
CA GLY A 204 -8.02 9.16 -6.81
C GLY A 204 -8.78 8.29 -5.79
N SER A 205 -8.11 7.43 -5.02
CA SER A 205 -8.78 6.56 -4.04
C SER A 205 -9.47 7.34 -2.91
N GLY A 206 -8.87 8.45 -2.48
CA GLY A 206 -9.45 9.31 -1.45
C GLY A 206 -10.79 9.93 -1.87
N GLU A 207 -10.87 10.46 -3.09
CA GLU A 207 -12.13 11.00 -3.62
C GLU A 207 -13.18 9.91 -3.83
N ARG A 208 -12.78 8.71 -4.25
CA ARG A 208 -13.69 7.55 -4.33
C ARG A 208 -14.27 7.19 -2.96
N VAL A 209 -13.50 7.29 -1.88
CA VAL A 209 -14.02 7.10 -0.51
C VAL A 209 -15.03 8.19 -0.17
N LYS A 210 -14.74 9.47 -0.45
CA LYS A 210 -15.68 10.58 -0.23
C LYS A 210 -16.99 10.40 -1.00
N GLU A 211 -16.92 9.99 -2.27
CA GLU A 211 -18.10 9.69 -3.08
C GLU A 211 -18.93 8.57 -2.44
N ALA A 212 -18.28 7.47 -2.06
CA ALA A 212 -18.95 6.32 -1.44
C ALA A 212 -19.66 6.71 -0.12
N VAL A 213 -19.07 7.62 0.67
CA VAL A 213 -19.70 8.16 1.89
C VAL A 213 -20.89 9.03 1.56
N ARG A 214 -20.80 9.91 0.55
CA ARG A 214 -21.92 10.77 0.11
C ARG A 214 -23.10 9.96 -0.44
N GLU A 215 -22.81 8.86 -1.14
CA GLU A 215 -23.81 7.97 -1.73
C GLU A 215 -24.40 6.94 -0.75
N ALA A 216 -23.83 6.84 0.44
CA ALA A 216 -24.33 5.93 1.45
C ALA A 216 -25.72 6.36 1.95
N PRO A 217 -26.67 5.40 2.13
CA PRO A 217 -28.03 5.72 2.55
C PRO A 217 -28.09 6.56 3.84
N PRO A 218 -28.99 7.53 3.93
CA PRO A 218 -29.22 8.27 5.17
C PRO A 218 -29.55 7.32 6.34
N GLY A 219 -29.04 7.61 7.53
CA GLY A 219 -29.27 6.78 8.72
C GLY A 219 -28.55 5.43 8.76
N GLY A 220 -27.88 5.04 7.68
CA GLY A 220 -27.07 3.82 7.63
C GLY A 220 -25.66 4.05 8.19
N GLY A 221 -25.07 3.00 8.80
CA GLY A 221 -23.68 3.03 9.24
C GLY A 221 -22.68 2.77 8.09
N VAL A 222 -21.44 3.19 8.29
CA VAL A 222 -20.32 2.89 7.37
C VAL A 222 -19.31 1.97 8.04
N MET A 223 -18.86 0.99 7.28
CA MET A 223 -17.77 0.11 7.63
C MET A 223 -16.62 0.39 6.66
N LEU A 224 -15.57 1.06 7.13
CA LEU A 224 -14.35 1.31 6.37
C LEU A 224 -13.43 0.10 6.52
N ASP A 225 -13.26 -0.70 5.48
CA ASP A 225 -12.43 -1.90 5.52
C ASP A 225 -11.02 -1.61 4.98
N LEU A 226 -10.07 -1.52 5.91
CA LEU A 226 -8.64 -1.30 5.65
C LEU A 226 -7.80 -2.57 5.82
N ARG A 227 -8.43 -3.73 6.01
CA ARG A 227 -7.70 -5.00 6.14
C ARG A 227 -6.92 -5.32 4.88
N GLY A 228 -5.65 -5.71 5.04
CA GLY A 228 -4.73 -5.98 3.93
C GLY A 228 -4.36 -4.76 3.09
N ASN A 229 -4.64 -3.54 3.54
CA ASN A 229 -4.24 -2.31 2.86
C ASN A 229 -2.78 -1.95 3.22
N PRO A 230 -1.82 -2.02 2.27
CA PRO A 230 -0.40 -1.79 2.54
C PRO A 230 -0.04 -0.29 2.66
N GLY A 231 -1.00 0.60 2.50
CA GLY A 231 -0.78 2.04 2.44
C GLY A 231 -0.84 2.60 1.02
N GLY A 232 0.09 3.45 0.67
CA GLY A 232 0.20 4.16 -0.60
C GLY A 232 0.38 5.66 -0.39
N LEU A 233 -0.22 6.49 -1.25
CA LEU A 233 -0.11 7.94 -1.20
C LEU A 233 -0.73 8.53 0.07
N VAL A 234 0.06 9.29 0.82
CA VAL A 234 -0.40 9.96 2.06
C VAL A 234 -1.48 10.97 1.78
N THR A 235 -1.39 11.70 0.66
CA THR A 235 -2.40 12.67 0.22
C THR A 235 -3.76 12.02 0.03
N GLU A 236 -3.79 10.83 -0.56
CA GLU A 236 -5.01 10.05 -0.76
C GLU A 236 -5.58 9.54 0.57
N ALA A 237 -4.71 9.09 1.48
CA ALA A 237 -5.12 8.67 2.82
C ALA A 237 -5.73 9.84 3.62
N VAL A 238 -5.11 11.03 3.57
CA VAL A 238 -5.65 12.25 4.20
C VAL A 238 -6.98 12.64 3.58
N THR A 239 -7.12 12.54 2.26
CA THR A 239 -8.38 12.79 1.54
C THR A 239 -9.46 11.80 1.97
N ALA A 240 -9.13 10.51 2.11
CA ALA A 240 -10.05 9.49 2.61
C ALA A 240 -10.45 9.73 4.07
N ALA A 241 -9.50 10.11 4.94
CA ALA A 241 -9.79 10.48 6.33
C ALA A 241 -10.72 11.69 6.39
N SER A 242 -10.55 12.67 5.48
CA SER A 242 -11.40 13.84 5.37
C SER A 242 -12.85 13.53 4.99
N ALA A 243 -13.14 12.33 4.48
CA ALA A 243 -14.53 11.90 4.28
C ALA A 243 -15.31 11.77 5.59
N PHE A 244 -14.60 11.54 6.70
CA PHE A 244 -15.17 11.25 8.01
C PHE A 244 -14.82 12.29 9.09
N LEU A 245 -13.92 13.22 8.80
CA LEU A 245 -13.43 14.24 9.73
C LEU A 245 -13.79 15.64 9.22
N ASP A 246 -14.16 16.53 10.14
CA ASP A 246 -14.37 17.93 9.80
C ASP A 246 -13.15 18.74 10.24
N GLY A 247 -12.18 18.88 9.33
CA GLY A 247 -10.90 19.51 9.63
C GLY A 247 -10.10 18.81 10.74
N GLY A 248 -9.07 19.47 11.23
CA GLY A 248 -8.22 19.02 12.36
C GLY A 248 -7.15 18.02 11.97
N LEU A 249 -6.29 17.71 12.92
CA LEU A 249 -5.08 16.92 12.71
C LEU A 249 -5.39 15.46 12.33
N VAL A 250 -4.69 14.97 11.31
CA VAL A 250 -4.68 13.56 10.88
C VAL A 250 -3.41 12.87 11.38
N ALA A 251 -2.26 13.52 11.22
CA ALA A 251 -0.97 13.01 11.69
C ALA A 251 0.05 14.14 11.76
N THR A 252 1.12 13.95 12.50
CA THR A 252 2.36 14.71 12.31
C THR A 252 3.46 13.79 11.83
N TYR A 253 4.47 14.35 11.17
CA TYR A 253 5.67 13.62 10.80
C TYR A 253 6.89 14.52 10.89
N ASP A 254 8.00 13.94 11.29
CA ASP A 254 9.29 14.62 11.36
C ASP A 254 10.08 14.38 10.07
N VAL A 255 10.64 15.44 9.51
CA VAL A 255 11.63 15.35 8.44
C VAL A 255 12.86 16.12 8.90
N ARG A 256 13.90 15.41 9.27
CA ARG A 256 15.20 15.98 9.69
C ARG A 256 15.07 17.00 10.84
N GLY A 257 14.25 16.70 11.84
CA GLY A 257 14.01 17.57 12.99
C GLY A 257 13.02 18.71 12.72
N SER A 258 12.37 18.71 11.57
CA SER A 258 11.30 19.66 11.23
C SER A 258 9.97 18.91 11.26
N GLU A 259 9.15 19.20 12.25
CA GLU A 259 7.81 18.61 12.37
C GLU A 259 6.84 19.24 11.35
N ARG A 260 6.10 18.41 10.65
CA ARG A 260 5.03 18.80 9.72
C ARG A 260 3.73 18.15 10.14
N ALA A 261 2.62 18.83 9.92
CA ALA A 261 1.29 18.36 10.26
C ALA A 261 0.43 18.14 9.00
N LEU A 262 -0.32 17.06 9.01
CA LEU A 262 -1.31 16.72 8.00
C LEU A 262 -2.70 16.96 8.58
N TYR A 263 -3.53 17.72 7.88
CA TYR A 263 -4.87 18.10 8.33
C TYR A 263 -5.93 17.55 7.40
N ALA A 264 -7.04 17.10 7.98
CA ALA A 264 -8.23 16.78 7.22
C ALA A 264 -8.85 18.06 6.63
N ALA A 265 -9.45 17.96 5.45
CA ALA A 265 -10.28 19.01 4.91
C ALA A 265 -11.59 19.13 5.73
N PRO A 266 -12.23 20.31 5.80
CA PRO A 266 -13.52 20.46 6.43
C PRO A 266 -14.64 19.79 5.63
N GLY A 267 -15.79 19.54 6.31
CA GLY A 267 -17.03 19.08 5.69
C GLY A 267 -17.19 17.57 5.58
N GLY A 268 -16.38 16.77 6.29
CA GLY A 268 -16.56 15.33 6.36
C GLY A 268 -17.80 14.92 7.18
N ASP A 269 -18.30 13.72 6.94
CA ASP A 269 -19.44 13.15 7.68
C ASP A 269 -19.03 12.73 9.09
N THR A 270 -19.31 13.58 10.08
CA THR A 270 -19.00 13.31 11.48
C THR A 270 -20.15 12.67 12.26
N GLY A 271 -21.36 12.65 11.70
CA GLY A 271 -22.57 12.19 12.38
C GLY A 271 -22.89 10.71 12.20
N ARG A 272 -22.46 10.12 11.09
CA ARG A 272 -22.79 8.73 10.74
C ARG A 272 -22.01 7.73 11.59
N PRO A 273 -22.64 6.66 12.11
CA PRO A 273 -21.93 5.56 12.76
C PRO A 273 -20.83 5.00 11.87
N LEU A 274 -19.60 4.91 12.39
CA LEU A 274 -18.42 4.46 11.65
C LEU A 274 -17.65 3.41 12.42
N VAL A 275 -17.33 2.31 11.73
CA VAL A 275 -16.37 1.28 12.20
C VAL A 275 -15.26 1.16 11.17
N ALA A 276 -14.03 1.07 11.63
CA ALA A 276 -12.87 0.74 10.78
C ALA A 276 -12.42 -0.69 11.04
N LEU A 277 -12.38 -1.51 10.00
CA LEU A 277 -11.83 -2.88 10.03
C LEU A 277 -10.34 -2.83 9.73
N VAL A 278 -9.54 -3.48 10.57
CA VAL A 278 -8.08 -3.47 10.47
C VAL A 278 -7.49 -4.86 10.73
N ASP A 279 -6.28 -5.12 10.21
CA ASP A 279 -5.53 -6.35 10.46
C ASP A 279 -4.01 -6.12 10.36
N GLY A 280 -3.22 -7.19 10.48
CA GLY A 280 -1.77 -7.15 10.31
C GLY A 280 -1.27 -6.75 8.92
N GLY A 281 -2.15 -6.64 7.92
CA GLY A 281 -1.85 -6.12 6.59
C GLY A 281 -2.22 -4.64 6.43
N THR A 282 -2.86 -4.02 7.43
CA THR A 282 -3.10 -2.58 7.49
C THR A 282 -1.79 -1.89 7.83
N MET A 283 -1.19 -1.13 6.87
CA MET A 283 0.18 -0.63 6.99
C MET A 283 0.31 0.83 6.56
N SER A 284 1.29 1.55 7.12
CA SER A 284 1.73 2.88 6.65
C SER A 284 0.57 3.89 6.58
N ALA A 285 0.27 4.45 5.38
CA ALA A 285 -0.82 5.41 5.17
C ALA A 285 -2.19 4.90 5.67
N ALA A 286 -2.44 3.59 5.64
CA ALA A 286 -3.65 3.00 6.22
C ALA A 286 -3.66 3.08 7.76
N GLU A 287 -2.49 3.03 8.38
CA GLU A 287 -2.37 3.24 9.82
C GLU A 287 -2.56 4.70 10.20
N LEU A 288 -2.19 5.66 9.32
CA LEU A 288 -2.48 7.08 9.54
C LEU A 288 -4.00 7.33 9.60
N VAL A 289 -4.75 6.80 8.65
CA VAL A 289 -6.22 6.89 8.63
C VAL A 289 -6.80 6.23 9.90
N THR A 290 -6.36 5.02 10.21
CA THR A 290 -6.82 4.28 11.38
C THR A 290 -6.56 5.06 12.66
N GLY A 291 -5.33 5.55 12.85
CA GLY A 291 -4.91 6.32 14.03
C GLY A 291 -5.66 7.63 14.17
N ALA A 292 -5.87 8.35 13.06
CA ALA A 292 -6.64 9.59 13.07
C ALA A 292 -8.10 9.36 13.50
N LEU A 293 -8.75 8.35 12.91
CA LEU A 293 -10.14 8.04 13.24
C LEU A 293 -10.32 7.54 14.68
N GLN A 294 -9.36 6.72 15.17
CA GLN A 294 -9.37 6.20 16.53
C GLN A 294 -9.08 7.29 17.55
N ASP A 295 -7.98 8.04 17.41
CA ASP A 295 -7.56 9.07 18.37
C ASP A 295 -8.57 10.21 18.49
N ARG A 296 -9.30 10.49 17.42
CA ARG A 296 -10.33 11.53 17.41
C ARG A 296 -11.72 11.00 17.82
N GLY A 297 -11.82 9.74 18.25
CA GLY A 297 -13.07 9.11 18.66
C GLY A 297 -14.11 9.04 17.53
N ARG A 298 -13.67 9.11 16.26
CA ARG A 298 -14.57 9.14 15.10
C ARG A 298 -15.04 7.75 14.69
N ALA A 299 -14.21 6.74 14.85
CA ALA A 299 -14.54 5.35 14.52
C ALA A 299 -14.18 4.42 15.66
N VAL A 300 -14.95 3.35 15.81
CA VAL A 300 -14.53 2.19 16.59
C VAL A 300 -13.70 1.30 15.66
N THR A 301 -12.48 0.99 16.05
CA THR A 301 -11.60 0.09 15.28
C THR A 301 -11.80 -1.36 15.71
N VAL A 302 -11.98 -2.26 14.73
CA VAL A 302 -12.28 -3.68 14.97
C VAL A 302 -11.35 -4.54 14.14
N GLY A 303 -10.77 -5.57 14.73
CA GLY A 303 -9.90 -6.50 14.02
C GLY A 303 -8.70 -6.97 14.82
N THR A 304 -7.55 -7.04 14.20
CA THR A 304 -6.26 -7.36 14.83
C THR A 304 -5.32 -6.17 14.76
N ARG A 305 -4.24 -6.22 15.54
CA ARG A 305 -3.21 -5.16 15.54
C ARG A 305 -2.68 -4.93 14.12
N THR A 306 -2.51 -3.65 13.75
CA THR A 306 -1.94 -3.26 12.47
C THR A 306 -0.44 -3.54 12.39
N PHE A 307 0.16 -3.34 11.23
CA PHE A 307 1.52 -3.78 10.93
C PHE A 307 2.60 -3.06 11.76
N GLY A 308 2.50 -1.75 11.91
CA GLY A 308 3.51 -0.94 12.61
C GLY A 308 4.60 -0.36 11.69
N LYS A 309 4.23 0.14 10.51
CA LYS A 309 5.11 0.92 9.66
C LYS A 309 4.84 2.41 9.84
N GLY A 310 5.57 3.01 10.77
CA GLY A 310 5.48 4.43 11.09
C GLY A 310 6.49 5.32 10.35
N SER A 311 7.29 4.77 9.45
CA SER A 311 8.34 5.51 8.75
C SER A 311 7.81 6.24 7.52
N VAL A 312 8.42 7.41 7.24
CA VAL A 312 8.20 8.22 6.03
C VAL A 312 9.37 8.00 5.09
N GLN A 313 9.12 7.57 3.86
CA GLN A 313 10.11 7.50 2.80
C GLN A 313 9.96 8.68 1.85
N MET A 314 11.08 9.14 1.29
CA MET A 314 11.10 10.15 0.24
C MET A 314 12.04 9.73 -0.90
N PRO A 315 11.65 10.00 -2.15
CA PRO A 315 12.47 9.69 -3.30
C PRO A 315 13.70 10.59 -3.34
N THR A 316 14.82 10.00 -3.68
CA THR A 316 16.10 10.66 -3.87
C THR A 316 16.65 10.24 -5.23
N PRO A 317 16.64 11.12 -6.25
CA PRO A 317 17.28 10.84 -7.52
C PRO A 317 18.79 10.60 -7.35
N LEU A 318 19.29 9.57 -8.04
CA LEU A 318 20.69 9.18 -7.99
C LEU A 318 21.34 9.29 -9.39
N PRO A 319 22.67 9.49 -9.45
CA PRO A 319 23.41 9.39 -10.71
C PRO A 319 23.17 8.07 -11.43
N GLY A 320 23.07 8.13 -12.77
CA GLY A 320 22.76 6.95 -13.60
C GLY A 320 21.27 6.63 -13.72
N GLY A 321 20.37 7.54 -13.29
CA GLY A 321 18.92 7.42 -13.44
C GLY A 321 18.24 6.50 -12.41
N ALA A 322 18.97 6.00 -11.43
CA ALA A 322 18.39 5.28 -10.30
C ALA A 322 17.69 6.23 -9.32
N VAL A 323 16.78 5.71 -8.50
CA VAL A 323 16.10 6.45 -7.45
C VAL A 323 16.17 5.63 -6.15
N ALA A 324 16.54 6.29 -5.05
CA ALA A 324 16.49 5.69 -3.72
C ALA A 324 15.29 6.25 -2.95
N GLU A 325 14.43 5.37 -2.47
CA GLU A 325 13.42 5.66 -1.45
C GLU A 325 14.07 5.50 -0.08
N LEU A 326 14.30 6.58 0.63
CA LEU A 326 15.02 6.57 1.91
C LEU A 326 14.11 7.03 3.04
N THR A 327 14.24 6.40 4.20
CA THR A 327 13.54 6.83 5.40
C THR A 327 14.07 8.20 5.85
N VAL A 328 13.18 9.18 5.94
CA VAL A 328 13.49 10.56 6.32
C VAL A 328 12.89 10.97 7.66
N GLY A 329 11.97 10.17 8.20
CA GLY A 329 11.31 10.49 9.45
C GLY A 329 10.26 9.45 9.86
N THR A 330 9.47 9.79 10.88
CA THR A 330 8.41 8.92 11.40
C THR A 330 7.11 9.67 11.61
N TYR A 331 6.01 8.97 11.39
CA TYR A 331 4.66 9.48 11.66
C TYR A 331 4.27 9.32 13.12
N ARG A 332 3.46 10.29 13.59
CA ARG A 332 2.72 10.22 14.86
C ARG A 332 1.26 10.46 14.62
N THR A 333 0.42 9.74 15.33
CA THR A 333 -1.02 9.95 15.32
C THR A 333 -1.40 11.27 16.00
N PRO A 334 -2.65 11.76 15.91
CA PRO A 334 -3.09 12.99 16.59
C PRO A 334 -2.82 12.99 18.10
N ALA A 335 -2.88 11.83 18.76
CA ALA A 335 -2.55 11.68 20.18
C ALA A 335 -1.01 11.56 20.44
N GLY A 336 -0.16 11.75 19.42
CA GLY A 336 1.29 11.70 19.55
C GLY A 336 1.88 10.28 19.61
N ARG A 337 1.09 9.23 19.39
CA ARG A 337 1.57 7.84 19.40
C ARG A 337 2.45 7.58 18.18
N SER A 338 3.62 6.97 18.38
CA SER A 338 4.43 6.46 17.29
C SER A 338 3.80 5.18 16.74
N LEU A 339 3.77 5.04 15.43
CA LEU A 339 3.28 3.84 14.73
C LEU A 339 4.40 2.81 14.54
N ASP A 340 5.66 3.26 14.54
CA ASP A 340 6.80 2.41 14.17
C ASP A 340 7.03 1.29 15.19
N GLY A 341 7.05 0.05 14.68
CA GLY A 341 7.25 -1.17 15.46
C GLY A 341 6.06 -1.58 16.36
N GLY A 342 5.13 -0.65 16.64
CA GLY A 342 4.01 -0.90 17.56
C GLY A 342 2.68 -1.17 16.88
N GLY A 343 2.43 -0.52 15.75
CA GLY A 343 1.14 -0.53 15.10
C GLY A 343 0.02 0.04 15.97
N ILE A 344 -1.21 -0.09 15.48
CA ILE A 344 -2.42 0.33 16.19
C ILE A 344 -3.12 -0.90 16.75
N THR A 345 -3.38 -0.89 18.05
CA THR A 345 -4.23 -1.90 18.69
C THR A 345 -5.69 -1.50 18.46
N PRO A 346 -6.53 -2.36 17.87
CA PRO A 346 -7.94 -2.03 17.67
C PRO A 346 -8.67 -1.90 19.01
N ASP A 347 -9.76 -1.12 19.04
CA ASP A 347 -10.61 -0.98 20.23
C ASP A 347 -11.30 -2.30 20.58
N LEU A 348 -11.65 -3.08 19.55
CA LEU A 348 -12.25 -4.41 19.71
C LEU A 348 -11.44 -5.44 18.93
N ALA A 349 -10.79 -6.34 19.65
CA ALA A 349 -10.08 -7.46 19.06
C ALA A 349 -11.07 -8.46 18.42
N ALA A 350 -10.81 -8.79 17.15
CA ALA A 350 -11.56 -9.79 16.40
C ALA A 350 -10.68 -10.37 15.28
N GLY A 351 -10.69 -11.68 15.12
CA GLY A 351 -10.06 -12.37 14.00
C GLY A 351 -11.03 -12.52 12.81
N ASP A 352 -11.28 -13.78 12.40
CA ASP A 352 -12.13 -14.10 11.24
C ASP A 352 -13.56 -13.54 11.33
N GLY A 353 -14.07 -13.29 12.55
CA GLY A 353 -15.39 -12.69 12.79
C GLY A 353 -15.44 -11.16 12.84
N ALA A 354 -14.39 -10.45 12.40
CA ALA A 354 -14.30 -8.99 12.53
C ALA A 354 -15.46 -8.25 11.86
N GLU A 355 -15.92 -8.70 10.69
CA GLU A 355 -17.03 -8.05 9.99
C GLU A 355 -18.36 -8.19 10.74
N GLU A 356 -18.64 -9.37 11.30
CA GLU A 356 -19.84 -9.60 12.11
C GLU A 356 -19.82 -8.77 13.40
N ARG A 357 -18.64 -8.71 14.03
CA ARG A 357 -18.43 -7.85 15.21
C ARG A 357 -18.67 -6.39 14.90
N ALA A 358 -18.17 -5.91 13.75
CA ALA A 358 -18.38 -4.55 13.27
C ALA A 358 -19.86 -4.23 13.00
N ARG A 359 -20.63 -5.18 12.44
CA ARG A 359 -22.08 -5.03 12.28
C ARG A 359 -22.79 -4.83 13.61
N THR A 360 -22.43 -5.64 14.61
CA THR A 360 -22.98 -5.51 15.98
C THR A 360 -22.69 -4.13 16.57
N VAL A 361 -21.44 -3.64 16.41
CA VAL A 361 -21.06 -2.29 16.89
C VAL A 361 -21.85 -1.20 16.19
N LEU A 362 -21.97 -1.26 14.86
CA LEU A 362 -22.75 -0.29 14.09
C LEU A 362 -24.21 -0.27 14.51
N GLY A 363 -24.80 -1.43 14.79
CA GLY A 363 -26.17 -1.54 15.33
C GLY A 363 -26.33 -0.84 16.68
N GLY A 364 -25.33 -0.99 17.58
CA GLY A 364 -25.32 -0.31 18.87
C GLY A 364 -25.14 1.21 18.77
N LEU A 365 -24.28 1.68 17.87
CA LEU A 365 -24.06 3.11 17.64
C LEU A 365 -25.25 3.80 16.98
N GLY A 366 -26.01 3.10 16.14
CA GLY A 366 -27.19 3.66 15.45
C GLY A 366 -28.46 3.71 16.32
N SER A 367 -28.51 2.96 17.43
CA SER A 367 -29.68 2.91 18.33
C SER A 367 -29.64 3.96 19.46
N GLY A 368 -28.59 4.77 19.53
CA GLY A 368 -28.35 5.76 20.58
C GLY A 368 -28.64 7.23 20.17
N SER A 369 -29.28 7.47 19.03
CA SER A 369 -29.63 8.80 18.51
C SER A 369 -31.13 9.07 18.57
#